data_ff1c0736bff5edb0c6094e8a0ed234f3
#
_entry.id   ff1c0736bff5edb0c6094e8a0ed234f3
#
_cell.length_a   1.000
_cell.length_b   1.000
_cell.length_c   1.000
_cell.angle_alpha   90.00
_cell.angle_beta   90.00
_cell.angle_gamma   90.00
#
_symmetry.space_group_name_H-M   'P 1'
#
loop_
_entity.id
_entity.type
_entity.pdbx_description
1 polymer ?
#
loop_
_entity_poly.entity_id
_entity_poly.type
_entity_poly.pdbx_seq_one_letter_code
_entity_poly.pdbx_strand_id
1 'polypeptide(L)'
;MLGVLVMLRPGAGLFDWAALLSLGSAALYGFSQLMARKIGDTESSTIMAFYQNGAYLVGAAVVAGTFHLAGISHAVHPSVEFLVRPWIWPTLSDFLKMAACGFVASAGMILLSQGYRLAPANRVATFEYTGILWSPLWGFLFFAEVPRSTTVIGAALIIGAGLLALNTGRRKSAAPMLAAADPV
;
A
#
# COMPACT_ATOMS: atom_id res chain seq x y z
N MET A 1 -0.65 13.40 -7.39
CA MET A 1 -0.88 12.94 -8.77
C MET A 1 0.32 13.12 -9.70
N LEU A 2 0.92 14.33 -9.82
CA LEU A 2 2.10 14.55 -10.69
C LEU A 2 3.28 13.60 -10.39
N GLY A 3 3.60 13.36 -9.12
CA GLY A 3 4.69 12.43 -8.74
C GLY A 3 4.47 11.01 -9.22
N VAL A 4 3.22 10.51 -9.17
CA VAL A 4 2.86 9.18 -9.68
C VAL A 4 3.01 9.12 -11.21
N LEU A 5 2.58 10.18 -11.92
CA LEU A 5 2.74 10.27 -13.38
C LEU A 5 4.23 10.29 -13.79
N VAL A 6 5.09 10.99 -13.04
CA VAL A 6 6.54 11.03 -13.29
C VAL A 6 7.16 9.64 -13.08
N MET A 7 6.73 8.91 -12.06
CA MET A 7 7.19 7.53 -11.81
C MET A 7 6.76 6.56 -12.90
N LEU A 8 5.49 6.63 -13.33
CA LEU A 8 4.90 5.73 -14.33
C LEU A 8 5.37 5.99 -15.75
N ARG A 9 5.93 7.19 -16.05
CA ARG A 9 6.39 7.58 -17.41
C ARG A 9 5.39 7.19 -18.51
N PRO A 10 4.17 7.73 -18.55
CA PRO A 10 3.22 7.42 -19.61
C PRO A 10 3.82 7.86 -20.95
N GLY A 11 4.04 6.94 -21.87
CA GLY A 11 4.63 7.21 -23.18
C GLY A 11 5.97 6.52 -23.49
N ALA A 12 6.61 5.88 -22.51
CA ALA A 12 7.86 5.12 -22.73
C ALA A 12 7.62 3.63 -23.03
N GLY A 13 6.49 3.27 -23.64
CA GLY A 13 6.15 1.87 -23.96
C GLY A 13 5.66 1.05 -22.76
N LEU A 14 5.53 1.66 -21.59
CA LEU A 14 5.14 1.04 -20.32
C LEU A 14 3.71 1.46 -19.88
N PHE A 15 2.89 2.00 -20.76
CA PHE A 15 1.46 2.17 -20.48
C PHE A 15 0.80 0.82 -20.68
N ASP A 16 1.04 -0.04 -19.69
CA ASP A 16 0.55 -1.40 -19.67
C ASP A 16 -0.74 -1.45 -18.85
N TRP A 17 -1.63 -2.38 -19.18
CA TRP A 17 -2.79 -2.72 -18.38
C TRP A 17 -2.45 -2.96 -16.91
N ALA A 18 -1.22 -3.41 -16.62
CA ALA A 18 -0.69 -3.56 -15.27
C ALA A 18 -0.65 -2.24 -14.49
N ALA A 19 -0.35 -1.11 -15.14
CA ALA A 19 -0.37 0.20 -14.50
C ALA A 19 -1.79 0.65 -14.11
N LEU A 20 -2.78 0.37 -14.96
CA LEU A 20 -4.20 0.63 -14.67
C LEU A 20 -4.72 -0.25 -13.53
N LEU A 21 -4.35 -1.53 -13.51
CA LEU A 21 -4.70 -2.45 -12.43
C LEU A 21 -4.06 -2.00 -11.10
N SER A 22 -2.82 -1.53 -11.13
CA SER A 22 -2.13 -0.99 -9.95
C SER A 22 -2.82 0.26 -9.41
N LEU A 23 -3.25 1.17 -10.30
CA LEU A 23 -4.00 2.38 -9.92
C LEU A 23 -5.36 2.03 -9.33
N GLY A 24 -6.08 1.07 -9.94
CA GLY A 24 -7.35 0.54 -9.42
C GLY A 24 -7.18 -0.10 -8.04
N SER A 25 -6.13 -0.91 -7.87
CA SER A 25 -5.78 -1.51 -6.58
C SER A 25 -5.48 -0.45 -5.51
N ALA A 26 -4.73 0.59 -5.85
CA ALA A 26 -4.45 1.69 -4.92
C ALA A 26 -5.72 2.46 -4.52
N ALA A 27 -6.66 2.67 -5.45
CA ALA A 27 -7.94 3.31 -5.15
C ALA A 27 -8.80 2.44 -4.20
N LEU A 28 -8.87 1.12 -4.46
CA LEU A 28 -9.58 0.17 -3.60
C LEU A 28 -8.94 0.08 -2.21
N TYR A 29 -7.60 0.08 -2.13
CA TYR A 29 -6.88 0.14 -0.87
C TYR A 29 -7.24 1.39 -0.07
N GLY A 30 -7.17 2.58 -0.69
CA GLY A 30 -7.55 3.83 -0.04
C GLY A 30 -9.01 3.83 0.45
N PHE A 31 -9.93 3.30 -0.35
CA PHE A 31 -11.33 3.13 0.05
C PHE A 31 -11.47 2.18 1.25
N SER A 32 -10.75 1.05 1.24
CA SER A 32 -10.71 0.11 2.36
C SER A 32 -10.25 0.77 3.66
N GLN A 33 -9.21 1.62 3.62
CA GLN A 33 -8.72 2.34 4.80
C GLN A 33 -9.73 3.37 5.33
N LEU A 34 -10.46 4.05 4.45
CA LEU A 34 -11.56 4.94 4.86
C LEU A 34 -12.71 4.17 5.52
N MET A 35 -13.05 2.98 5.00
CA MET A 35 -14.05 2.11 5.62
C MET A 35 -13.57 1.58 6.96
N ALA A 36 -12.29 1.17 7.08
CA ALA A 36 -11.70 0.75 8.35
C ALA A 36 -11.82 1.82 9.43
N ARG A 37 -11.65 3.09 9.08
CA ARG A 37 -11.89 4.20 10.02
C ARG A 37 -13.35 4.28 10.47
N LYS A 38 -14.32 4.16 9.54
CA LYS A 38 -15.74 4.24 9.84
C LYS A 38 -16.21 3.07 10.74
N ILE A 39 -15.68 1.87 10.50
CA ILE A 39 -15.99 0.66 11.26
C ILE A 39 -15.22 0.62 12.59
N GLY A 40 -14.09 1.31 12.66
CA GLY A 40 -13.20 1.33 13.83
C GLY A 40 -13.81 1.87 15.12
N ASP A 41 -14.95 2.56 15.04
CA ASP A 41 -15.71 3.01 16.21
C ASP A 41 -16.45 1.83 16.88
N THR A 42 -16.77 0.77 16.14
CA THR A 42 -17.54 -0.40 16.61
C THR A 42 -16.68 -1.64 16.78
N GLU A 43 -15.64 -1.80 15.96
CA GLU A 43 -14.84 -3.03 15.91
C GLU A 43 -13.39 -2.80 16.34
N SER A 44 -12.76 -3.84 16.88
CA SER A 44 -11.34 -3.79 17.26
C SER A 44 -10.42 -3.86 16.03
N SER A 45 -9.22 -3.27 16.13
CA SER A 45 -8.21 -3.33 15.07
C SER A 45 -7.79 -4.77 14.73
N THR A 46 -7.78 -5.66 15.72
CA THR A 46 -7.45 -7.07 15.54
C THR A 46 -8.51 -7.80 14.71
N ILE A 47 -9.79 -7.55 15.00
CA ILE A 47 -10.91 -8.11 14.22
C ILE A 47 -10.86 -7.63 12.78
N MET A 48 -10.66 -6.31 12.57
CA MET A 48 -10.55 -5.75 11.23
C MET A 48 -9.38 -6.36 10.45
N ALA A 49 -8.20 -6.47 11.07
CA ALA A 49 -7.03 -7.08 10.44
C ALA A 49 -7.25 -8.57 10.13
N PHE A 50 -7.95 -9.32 11.01
CA PHE A 50 -8.30 -10.71 10.78
C PHE A 50 -9.18 -10.89 9.54
N TYR A 51 -10.26 -10.13 9.43
CA TYR A 51 -11.14 -10.20 8.26
C TYR A 51 -10.44 -9.74 6.98
N GLN A 52 -9.60 -8.72 7.04
CA GLN A 52 -8.84 -8.23 5.90
C GLN A 52 -7.82 -9.28 5.40
N ASN A 53 -7.06 -9.89 6.30
CA ASN A 53 -6.14 -10.99 5.94
C ASN A 53 -6.90 -12.22 5.42
N GLY A 54 -8.06 -12.54 6.01
CA GLY A 54 -8.93 -13.60 5.51
C GLY A 54 -9.43 -13.33 4.09
N ALA A 55 -9.85 -12.10 3.79
CA ALA A 55 -10.26 -11.71 2.45
C ALA A 55 -9.11 -11.82 1.44
N TYR A 56 -7.89 -11.45 1.80
CA TYR A 56 -6.71 -11.63 0.95
C TYR A 56 -6.42 -13.11 0.69
N LEU A 57 -6.52 -13.96 1.72
CA LEU A 57 -6.31 -15.40 1.59
C LEU A 57 -7.35 -16.02 0.62
N VAL A 58 -8.63 -15.70 0.83
CA VAL A 58 -9.71 -16.18 -0.05
C VAL A 58 -9.52 -15.65 -1.49
N GLY A 59 -9.23 -14.35 -1.65
CA GLY A 59 -8.96 -13.75 -2.94
C GLY A 59 -7.79 -14.41 -3.67
N ALA A 60 -6.68 -14.63 -2.98
CA ALA A 60 -5.52 -15.33 -3.53
C ALA A 60 -5.85 -16.77 -3.94
N ALA A 61 -6.59 -17.50 -3.10
CA ALA A 61 -7.02 -18.87 -3.39
C ALA A 61 -7.95 -18.93 -4.62
N VAL A 62 -8.90 -17.98 -4.74
CA VAL A 62 -9.79 -17.87 -5.90
C VAL A 62 -9.00 -17.59 -7.18
N VAL A 63 -8.10 -16.59 -7.14
CA VAL A 63 -7.27 -16.24 -8.31
C VAL A 63 -6.39 -17.42 -8.72
N ALA A 64 -5.68 -18.05 -7.78
CA ALA A 64 -4.84 -19.20 -8.05
C ALA A 64 -5.66 -20.40 -8.57
N GLY A 65 -6.85 -20.65 -7.97
CA GLY A 65 -7.76 -21.70 -8.41
C GLY A 65 -8.30 -21.48 -9.83
N THR A 66 -8.67 -20.25 -10.18
CA THR A 66 -9.15 -19.92 -11.53
C THR A 66 -8.07 -20.15 -12.59
N PHE A 67 -6.83 -19.73 -12.35
CA PHE A 67 -5.73 -19.99 -13.28
C PHE A 67 -5.42 -21.49 -13.41
N HIS A 68 -5.45 -22.22 -12.30
CA HIS A 68 -5.22 -23.65 -12.31
C HIS A 68 -6.32 -24.40 -13.10
N LEU A 69 -7.59 -24.09 -12.88
CA LEU A 69 -8.73 -24.68 -13.57
C LEU A 69 -8.77 -24.30 -15.07
N ALA A 70 -8.33 -23.08 -15.39
CA ALA A 70 -8.22 -22.64 -16.79
C ALA A 70 -7.03 -23.26 -17.54
N GLY A 71 -6.18 -24.04 -16.88
CA GLY A 71 -4.99 -24.65 -17.48
C GLY A 71 -3.93 -23.64 -17.92
N ILE A 72 -3.96 -22.42 -17.40
CA ILE A 72 -3.02 -21.36 -17.76
C ILE A 72 -1.75 -21.56 -16.93
N SER A 73 -0.72 -22.10 -17.55
CA SER A 73 0.59 -22.35 -16.91
C SER A 73 1.69 -21.39 -17.35
N HIS A 74 1.45 -20.60 -18.41
CA HIS A 74 2.37 -19.61 -18.93
C HIS A 74 1.63 -18.35 -19.34
N ALA A 75 2.25 -17.19 -19.09
CA ALA A 75 1.74 -15.90 -19.53
C ALA A 75 2.82 -15.13 -20.28
N VAL A 76 2.41 -14.42 -21.32
CA VAL A 76 3.31 -13.60 -22.15
C VAL A 76 3.91 -12.44 -21.36
N HIS A 77 3.18 -11.94 -20.36
CA HIS A 77 3.60 -10.78 -19.56
C HIS A 77 4.23 -11.23 -18.24
N PRO A 78 5.44 -10.76 -17.87
CA PRO A 78 6.14 -11.18 -16.65
C PRO A 78 5.33 -10.99 -15.36
N SER A 79 4.51 -9.94 -15.29
CA SER A 79 3.65 -9.68 -14.11
C SER A 79 2.52 -10.71 -13.95
N VAL A 80 2.03 -11.28 -15.06
CA VAL A 80 0.99 -12.32 -15.03
C VAL A 80 1.63 -13.68 -14.85
N GLU A 81 2.82 -13.91 -15.42
CA GLU A 81 3.59 -15.15 -15.25
C GLU A 81 3.86 -15.43 -13.77
N PHE A 82 4.10 -14.39 -12.96
CA PHE A 82 4.24 -14.53 -11.53
C PHE A 82 3.01 -15.16 -10.85
N LEU A 83 1.79 -14.86 -11.34
CA LEU A 83 0.54 -15.36 -10.77
C LEU A 83 0.21 -16.79 -11.19
N VAL A 84 0.71 -17.22 -12.36
CA VAL A 84 0.40 -18.55 -12.94
C VAL A 84 1.47 -19.60 -12.70
N ARG A 85 2.50 -19.28 -11.87
CA ARG A 85 3.57 -20.23 -11.52
C ARG A 85 3.01 -21.51 -10.92
N PRO A 86 3.58 -22.69 -11.29
CA PRO A 86 3.16 -23.96 -10.71
C PRO A 86 3.42 -23.97 -9.20
N TRP A 87 2.54 -24.63 -8.47
CA TRP A 87 2.68 -24.81 -7.03
C TRP A 87 3.82 -25.77 -6.75
N ILE A 88 4.76 -25.34 -5.92
CA ILE A 88 5.93 -26.09 -5.47
C ILE A 88 5.85 -26.18 -3.95
N TRP A 89 6.08 -27.35 -3.39
CA TRP A 89 6.17 -27.51 -1.95
C TRP A 89 7.38 -26.74 -1.43
N PRO A 90 7.20 -25.79 -0.49
CA PRO A 90 8.30 -24.99 0.03
C PRO A 90 9.24 -25.85 0.86
N THR A 91 10.54 -25.54 0.81
CA THR A 91 11.50 -26.08 1.76
C THR A 91 11.20 -25.55 3.16
N LEU A 92 11.72 -26.21 4.21
CA LEU A 92 11.56 -25.74 5.58
C LEU A 92 12.08 -24.30 5.75
N SER A 93 13.19 -23.97 5.10
CA SER A 93 13.77 -22.62 5.09
C SER A 93 12.81 -21.60 4.46
N ASP A 94 12.18 -21.94 3.34
CA ASP A 94 11.25 -21.05 2.65
C ASP A 94 9.95 -20.89 3.45
N PHE A 95 9.47 -21.98 4.04
CA PHE A 95 8.32 -21.94 4.93
C PHE A 95 8.55 -21.00 6.14
N LEU A 96 9.71 -21.07 6.78
CA LEU A 96 10.06 -20.20 7.89
C LEU A 96 10.14 -18.73 7.47
N LYS A 97 10.73 -18.43 6.29
CA LYS A 97 10.78 -17.08 5.74
C LYS A 97 9.36 -16.56 5.44
N MET A 98 8.52 -17.38 4.81
CA MET A 98 7.13 -17.03 4.53
C MET A 98 6.34 -16.78 5.81
N ALA A 99 6.51 -17.63 6.84
CA ALA A 99 5.88 -17.47 8.14
C ALA A 99 6.33 -16.17 8.83
N ALA A 100 7.62 -15.86 8.80
CA ALA A 100 8.17 -14.62 9.35
C ALA A 100 7.58 -13.38 8.62
N CYS A 101 7.55 -13.41 7.30
CA CYS A 101 6.90 -12.34 6.50
C CYS A 101 5.42 -12.19 6.85
N GLY A 102 4.69 -13.30 6.97
CA GLY A 102 3.27 -13.30 7.35
C GLY A 102 3.04 -12.72 8.74
N PHE A 103 3.89 -13.06 9.70
CA PHE A 103 3.83 -12.51 11.06
C PHE A 103 4.06 -11.00 11.08
N VAL A 104 5.12 -10.52 10.41
CA VAL A 104 5.43 -9.09 10.31
C VAL A 104 4.31 -8.32 9.60
N ALA A 105 3.79 -8.87 8.49
CA ALA A 105 2.70 -8.26 7.74
C ALA A 105 1.41 -8.17 8.57
N SER A 106 1.06 -9.23 9.31
CA SER A 106 -0.12 -9.26 10.17
C SER A 106 -0.01 -8.27 11.33
N ALA A 107 1.16 -8.21 11.98
CA ALA A 107 1.43 -7.23 13.02
C ALA A 107 1.34 -5.79 12.48
N GLY A 108 1.95 -5.54 11.31
CA GLY A 108 1.87 -4.24 10.62
C GLY A 108 0.43 -3.84 10.31
N MET A 109 -0.40 -4.79 9.85
CA MET A 109 -1.80 -4.53 9.54
C MET A 109 -2.63 -4.18 10.78
N ILE A 110 -2.39 -4.85 11.92
CA ILE A 110 -3.03 -4.53 13.20
C ILE A 110 -2.65 -3.12 13.63
N LEU A 111 -1.37 -2.76 13.57
CA LEU A 111 -0.88 -1.44 13.96
C LEU A 111 -1.42 -0.35 13.04
N LEU A 112 -1.48 -0.60 11.74
CA LEU A 112 -2.04 0.33 10.76
C LEU A 112 -3.54 0.55 10.99
N SER A 113 -4.31 -0.52 11.17
CA SER A 113 -5.73 -0.45 11.48
C SER A 113 -5.97 0.33 12.78
N GLN A 114 -5.13 0.12 13.80
CA GLN A 114 -5.18 0.89 15.04
C GLN A 114 -4.87 2.37 14.79
N GLY A 115 -3.91 2.68 13.94
CA GLY A 115 -3.58 4.04 13.54
C GLY A 115 -4.80 4.77 12.93
N TYR A 116 -5.50 4.11 12.00
CA TYR A 116 -6.70 4.66 11.35
C TYR A 116 -7.90 4.79 12.30
N ARG A 117 -7.99 3.97 13.35
CA ARG A 117 -8.99 4.14 14.42
C ARG A 117 -8.73 5.40 15.25
N LEU A 118 -7.50 5.60 15.68
CA LEU A 118 -7.12 6.63 16.67
C LEU A 118 -6.88 8.00 16.06
N ALA A 119 -6.58 8.09 14.76
CA ALA A 119 -6.18 9.33 14.12
C ALA A 119 -6.92 9.60 12.80
N PRO A 120 -7.03 10.88 12.40
CA PRO A 120 -7.56 11.23 11.08
C PRO A 120 -6.77 10.58 9.95
N ALA A 121 -7.49 10.05 8.94
CA ALA A 121 -6.89 9.30 7.83
C ALA A 121 -5.77 10.07 7.12
N ASN A 122 -5.89 11.39 6.96
CA ASN A 122 -4.85 12.23 6.34
C ASN A 122 -3.53 12.26 7.13
N ARG A 123 -3.57 12.11 8.46
CA ARG A 123 -2.35 12.02 9.28
C ARG A 123 -1.71 10.65 9.13
N VAL A 124 -2.49 9.58 9.22
CA VAL A 124 -1.97 8.20 9.10
C VAL A 124 -1.39 7.98 7.71
N ALA A 125 -2.12 8.36 6.64
CA ALA A 125 -1.65 8.24 5.27
C ALA A 125 -0.31 8.98 5.02
N THR A 126 -0.04 10.07 5.75
CA THR A 126 1.25 10.75 5.63
C THR A 126 2.40 9.91 6.18
N PHE A 127 2.17 9.16 7.26
CA PHE A 127 3.18 8.23 7.77
C PHE A 127 3.40 7.05 6.83
N GLU A 128 2.39 6.61 6.09
CA GLU A 128 2.55 5.57 5.06
C GLU A 128 3.51 5.99 3.94
N TYR A 129 3.62 7.29 3.64
CA TYR A 129 4.60 7.80 2.67
C TYR A 129 6.06 7.53 3.07
N THR A 130 6.34 7.25 4.35
CA THR A 130 7.68 6.83 4.77
C THR A 130 8.09 5.51 4.10
N GLY A 131 7.13 4.67 3.71
CA GLY A 131 7.38 3.44 2.93
C GLY A 131 8.10 3.70 1.61
N ILE A 132 7.87 4.86 1.00
CA ILE A 132 8.54 5.28 -0.24
C ILE A 132 10.06 5.43 -0.02
N LEU A 133 10.51 5.73 1.18
CA LEU A 133 11.93 5.82 1.54
C LEU A 133 12.50 4.44 1.86
N TRP A 134 11.75 3.63 2.60
CA TRP A 134 12.19 2.30 3.02
C TRP A 134 12.26 1.31 1.87
N SER A 135 11.32 1.37 0.92
CA SER A 135 11.27 0.43 -0.21
C SER A 135 12.53 0.44 -1.08
N PRO A 136 13.04 1.59 -1.57
CA PRO A 136 14.30 1.62 -2.31
C PRO A 136 15.53 1.26 -1.46
N LEU A 137 15.50 1.60 -0.16
CA LEU A 137 16.59 1.25 0.76
C LEU A 137 16.74 -0.27 0.90
N TRP A 138 15.63 -0.98 1.12
CA TRP A 138 15.63 -2.43 1.20
C TRP A 138 15.94 -3.09 -0.14
N GLY A 139 15.43 -2.53 -1.27
CA GLY A 139 15.76 -2.96 -2.62
C GLY A 139 17.28 -2.90 -2.88
N PHE A 140 17.90 -1.80 -2.46
CA PHE A 140 19.37 -1.65 -2.59
C PHE A 140 20.15 -2.61 -1.68
N LEU A 141 19.74 -2.73 -0.39
CA LEU A 141 20.47 -3.54 0.59
C LEU A 141 20.40 -5.04 0.30
N PHE A 142 19.24 -5.55 -0.12
CA PHE A 142 19.05 -6.99 -0.31
C PHE A 142 19.20 -7.46 -1.77
N PHE A 143 18.92 -6.59 -2.72
CA PHE A 143 18.89 -6.95 -4.14
C PHE A 143 19.88 -6.16 -4.99
N ALA A 144 20.64 -5.23 -4.40
CA ALA A 144 21.55 -4.31 -5.10
C ALA A 144 20.84 -3.51 -6.22
N GLU A 145 19.53 -3.28 -6.09
CA GLU A 145 18.73 -2.52 -7.05
C GLU A 145 18.93 -1.02 -6.84
N VAL A 146 19.44 -0.34 -7.87
CA VAL A 146 19.58 1.12 -7.84
C VAL A 146 18.32 1.76 -8.40
N PRO A 147 17.57 2.57 -7.62
CA PRO A 147 16.37 3.21 -8.10
C PRO A 147 16.69 4.18 -9.24
N ARG A 148 15.87 4.18 -10.28
CA ARG A 148 16.00 5.10 -11.40
C ARG A 148 15.78 6.55 -10.93
N SER A 149 16.45 7.51 -11.57
CA SER A 149 16.31 8.94 -11.26
C SER A 149 14.86 9.43 -11.25
N THR A 150 14.02 8.91 -12.16
CA THR A 150 12.58 9.22 -12.21
C THR A 150 11.81 8.71 -10.99
N THR A 151 12.20 7.56 -10.44
CA THR A 151 11.62 7.04 -9.18
C THR A 151 11.95 7.96 -8.02
N VAL A 152 13.21 8.42 -7.95
CA VAL A 152 13.68 9.35 -6.90
C VAL A 152 12.95 10.70 -7.00
N ILE A 153 12.84 11.27 -8.20
CA ILE A 153 12.14 12.55 -8.42
C ILE A 153 10.65 12.41 -8.08
N GLY A 154 9.99 11.34 -8.55
CA GLY A 154 8.59 11.08 -8.25
C GLY A 154 8.33 10.88 -6.77
N ALA A 155 9.21 10.17 -6.06
CA ALA A 155 9.17 10.00 -4.61
C ALA A 155 9.29 11.34 -3.87
N ALA A 156 10.25 12.18 -4.26
CA ALA A 156 10.43 13.51 -3.67
C ALA A 156 9.19 14.40 -3.86
N LEU A 157 8.55 14.36 -5.03
CA LEU A 157 7.30 15.08 -5.30
C LEU A 157 6.13 14.58 -4.43
N ILE A 158 6.00 13.26 -4.23
CA ILE A 158 4.94 12.67 -3.40
C ILE A 158 5.14 13.06 -1.95
N ILE A 159 6.36 12.93 -1.42
CA ILE A 159 6.70 13.30 -0.04
C ILE A 159 6.48 14.79 0.19
N GLY A 160 6.95 15.64 -0.73
CA GLY A 160 6.73 17.08 -0.67
C GLY A 160 5.25 17.47 -0.64
N ALA A 161 4.43 16.84 -1.48
CA ALA A 161 2.99 17.05 -1.49
C ALA A 161 2.33 16.60 -0.17
N GLY A 162 2.76 15.47 0.39
CA GLY A 162 2.28 14.97 1.68
C GLY A 162 2.59 15.94 2.83
N LEU A 163 3.81 16.46 2.90
CA LEU A 163 4.22 17.46 3.90
C LEU A 163 3.44 18.77 3.77
N LEU A 164 3.21 19.25 2.55
CA LEU A 164 2.39 20.42 2.28
C LEU A 164 0.94 20.22 2.74
N ALA A 165 0.36 19.05 2.48
CA ALA A 165 -0.99 18.70 2.92
C ALA A 165 -1.13 18.71 4.44
N LEU A 166 -0.12 18.21 5.17
CA LEU A 166 -0.09 18.27 6.64
C LEU A 166 -0.05 19.72 7.15
N ASN A 167 0.79 20.56 6.57
CA ASN A 167 0.94 21.94 7.00
C ASN A 167 -0.35 22.74 6.75
N THR A 168 -1.01 22.53 5.63
CA THR A 168 -2.30 23.17 5.30
C THR A 168 -3.41 22.69 6.23
N GLY A 169 -3.45 21.39 6.55
CA GLY A 169 -4.41 20.82 7.51
C GLY A 169 -4.23 21.40 8.93
N ARG A 170 -3.00 21.60 9.37
CA ARG A 170 -2.70 22.26 10.67
C ARG A 170 -3.20 23.70 10.71
N ARG A 171 -3.00 24.47 9.66
CA ARG A 171 -3.46 25.88 9.60
C ARG A 171 -4.98 25.99 9.67
N LYS A 172 -5.73 25.11 8.99
CA LYS A 172 -7.19 25.09 9.04
C LYS A 172 -7.74 24.68 10.42
N SER A 173 -7.03 23.84 11.17
CA SER A 173 -7.44 23.44 12.52
C SER A 173 -7.13 24.53 13.58
N ALA A 174 -6.15 25.39 13.35
CA ALA A 174 -5.76 26.47 14.25
C ALA A 174 -6.62 27.75 14.06
N ALA A 175 -7.14 27.99 12.87
CA ALA A 175 -7.92 29.20 12.55
C ALA A 175 -9.16 29.42 13.45
N PRO A 176 -10.01 28.39 13.74
CA PRO A 176 -11.16 28.60 14.63
C PRO A 176 -10.77 28.84 16.10
N MET A 177 -9.64 28.35 16.57
CA MET A 177 -9.15 28.59 17.92
C MET A 177 -8.66 30.03 18.11
N LEU A 178 -8.02 30.60 17.10
CA LEU A 178 -7.58 32.01 17.12
C LEU A 178 -8.76 32.98 17.01
N ALA A 179 -9.79 32.66 16.23
CA ALA A 179 -11.00 33.46 16.11
C ALA A 179 -11.87 33.44 17.38
N ALA A 180 -11.75 32.41 18.21
CA ALA A 180 -12.46 32.31 19.50
C ALA A 180 -11.69 32.96 20.67
N ALA A 181 -10.43 33.35 20.47
CA ALA A 181 -9.57 33.94 21.48
C ALA A 181 -9.48 35.49 21.43
N ASP A 182 -10.15 36.16 20.48
CA ASP A 182 -10.30 37.60 20.41
C ASP A 182 -11.56 38.04 21.20
N PRO A 183 -11.47 38.43 22.47
CA PRO A 183 -12.59 39.08 23.17
C PRO A 183 -12.63 40.54 22.73
N VAL A 184 -13.74 40.96 22.17
CA VAL A 184 -14.11 42.37 21.97
C VAL A 184 -14.25 43.09 23.30
#